data_7bd40ab958111589e19aa1e811c79890
#
_entry.id   7bd40ab958111589e19aa1e811c79890
#
_cell.length_a   1.000
_cell.length_b   1.000
_cell.length_c   1.000
_cell.angle_alpha   90.00
_cell.angle_beta   90.00
_cell.angle_gamma   90.00
#
_symmetry.space_group_name_H-M   'P 1'
#
loop_
_entity.id
_entity.type
_entity.pdbx_description
1 polymer ?
#
loop_
_entity_poly.entity_id
_entity_poly.type
_entity_poly.pdbx_seq_one_letter_code
_entity_poly.pdbx_strand_id
1 'polypeptide(L)'
;MLSAALDMVNSAGLTVSLDHISFEDVIRDAGVSRSAVYRRWPYKDLFFSDLLKALARGASPAIGGGNADAVENVRQIMLDHLDWLRTPDTRRALAAEVLRQGARSEFETFHRSAEWRTYFALQATFLSLPAGDLRTEVEQALAASDAALNTRVAAAYQRVTELIGLRLRPELDTSFHDIATLATAIIRGLVVMAPANPDITTRHVHANPFAAPDAADWSQPALGMAAVVMTFVEPDPAVTWDDDRIAAVRATLESPTWTMT
;
A
#
# COMPACT_ATOMS: atom_id res chain seq x y z
N MET A 1 -0.62 -28.13 6.37
CA MET A 1 0.35 -27.67 7.39
C MET A 1 0.70 -26.19 7.20
N LEU A 2 1.44 -25.80 6.18
CA LEU A 2 1.82 -24.38 6.03
C LEU A 2 0.59 -23.47 5.90
N SER A 3 -0.43 -23.85 5.13
CA SER A 3 -1.69 -23.08 5.03
C SER A 3 -2.36 -22.90 6.39
N ALA A 4 -2.57 -23.98 7.15
CA ALA A 4 -3.16 -23.91 8.48
C ALA A 4 -2.35 -23.03 9.45
N ALA A 5 -1.02 -23.09 9.37
CA ALA A 5 -0.17 -22.21 10.17
C ALA A 5 -0.25 -20.74 9.74
N LEU A 6 -0.35 -20.46 8.44
CA LEU A 6 -0.58 -19.09 7.93
C LEU A 6 -1.91 -18.52 8.44
N ASP A 7 -2.98 -19.33 8.40
CA ASP A 7 -4.30 -18.94 8.91
C ASP A 7 -4.25 -18.65 10.43
N MET A 8 -3.51 -19.47 11.20
CA MET A 8 -3.31 -19.25 12.63
C MET A 8 -2.51 -17.98 12.91
N VAL A 9 -1.43 -17.72 12.16
CA VAL A 9 -0.63 -16.48 12.30
C VAL A 9 -1.48 -15.26 11.93
N ASN A 10 -2.26 -15.31 10.87
CA ASN A 10 -3.10 -14.20 10.45
C ASN A 10 -4.24 -13.92 11.46
N SER A 11 -4.76 -14.93 12.11
CA SER A 11 -5.82 -14.77 13.12
C SER A 11 -5.28 -14.32 14.49
N ALA A 12 -4.14 -14.86 14.92
CA ALA A 12 -3.52 -14.55 16.23
C ALA A 12 -2.61 -13.32 16.21
N GLY A 13 -2.16 -12.90 15.02
CA GLY A 13 -1.10 -11.91 14.82
C GLY A 13 0.30 -12.53 14.92
N LEU A 14 1.26 -11.92 14.22
CA LEU A 14 2.67 -12.26 14.35
C LEU A 14 3.24 -11.55 15.58
N THR A 15 3.78 -12.31 16.52
CA THR A 15 4.57 -11.78 17.65
C THR A 15 6.06 -11.77 17.29
N VAL A 16 6.90 -11.24 18.16
CA VAL A 16 8.37 -11.17 17.99
C VAL A 16 8.99 -12.56 17.76
N SER A 17 8.31 -13.63 18.22
CA SER A 17 8.65 -15.01 17.92
C SER A 17 7.39 -15.78 17.49
N LEU A 18 7.57 -16.90 16.78
CA LEU A 18 6.48 -17.81 16.44
C LEU A 18 6.15 -18.80 17.58
N ASP A 19 6.66 -18.56 18.80
CA ASP A 19 6.51 -19.48 19.93
C ASP A 19 5.05 -19.65 20.38
N HIS A 20 4.19 -18.65 20.08
CA HIS A 20 2.75 -18.73 20.33
C HIS A 20 2.01 -19.65 19.35
N ILE A 21 2.65 -20.04 18.25
CA ILE A 21 2.09 -20.99 17.29
C ILE A 21 2.55 -22.40 17.69
N SER A 22 1.63 -23.14 18.26
CA SER A 22 1.90 -24.53 18.66
C SER A 22 2.00 -25.44 17.43
N PHE A 23 3.16 -26.09 17.26
CA PHE A 23 3.37 -27.04 16.18
C PHE A 23 2.35 -28.19 16.21
N GLU A 24 1.96 -28.64 17.42
CA GLU A 24 0.96 -29.69 17.61
C GLU A 24 -0.46 -29.22 17.24
N ASP A 25 -0.80 -27.96 17.53
CA ASP A 25 -2.08 -27.39 17.15
C ASP A 25 -2.18 -27.26 15.63
N VAL A 26 -1.10 -26.84 14.97
CA VAL A 26 -1.04 -26.81 13.49
C VAL A 26 -1.21 -28.20 12.88
N ILE A 27 -0.62 -29.23 13.46
CA ILE A 27 -0.81 -30.64 13.02
C ILE A 27 -2.28 -31.02 13.11
N ARG A 28 -2.91 -30.73 14.26
CA ARG A 28 -4.31 -31.03 14.51
C ARG A 28 -5.24 -30.31 13.53
N ASP A 29 -5.07 -29.00 13.37
CA ASP A 29 -5.92 -28.18 12.52
C ASP A 29 -5.74 -28.51 11.02
N ALA A 30 -4.53 -28.87 10.61
CA ALA A 30 -4.26 -29.32 9.25
C ALA A 30 -4.83 -30.72 8.93
N GLY A 31 -5.27 -31.49 9.92
CA GLY A 31 -5.82 -32.84 9.75
C GLY A 31 -4.82 -33.85 9.17
N VAL A 32 -3.52 -33.64 9.40
CA VAL A 32 -2.46 -34.51 8.86
C VAL A 32 -1.87 -35.45 9.90
N SER A 33 -1.35 -36.60 9.49
CA SER A 33 -0.74 -37.54 10.40
C SER A 33 0.62 -37.02 10.93
N ARG A 34 0.88 -37.18 12.21
CA ARG A 34 2.17 -36.82 12.85
C ARG A 34 3.36 -37.44 12.13
N SER A 35 3.26 -38.71 11.73
CA SER A 35 4.35 -39.43 11.05
C SER A 35 4.69 -38.82 9.69
N ALA A 36 3.69 -38.33 8.95
CA ALA A 36 3.93 -37.63 7.68
C ALA A 36 4.61 -36.27 7.91
N VAL A 37 4.20 -35.57 8.98
CA VAL A 37 4.78 -34.28 9.34
C VAL A 37 6.23 -34.42 9.75
N TYR A 38 6.55 -35.31 10.71
CA TYR A 38 7.93 -35.52 11.18
C TYR A 38 8.87 -36.11 10.13
N ARG A 39 8.33 -36.80 9.12
CA ARG A 39 9.12 -37.20 7.96
C ARG A 39 9.57 -36.03 7.10
N ARG A 40 8.74 -34.99 6.97
CA ARG A 40 9.06 -33.79 6.19
C ARG A 40 9.84 -32.76 7.01
N TRP A 41 9.46 -32.57 8.27
CA TRP A 41 10.09 -31.65 9.20
C TRP A 41 10.50 -32.41 10.48
N PRO A 42 11.69 -33.06 10.48
CA PRO A 42 12.18 -33.82 11.63
C PRO A 42 12.29 -32.96 12.90
N TYR A 43 12.50 -31.66 12.74
CA TYR A 43 12.60 -30.68 13.81
C TYR A 43 11.63 -29.53 13.53
N LYS A 44 11.00 -29.01 14.62
CA LYS A 44 10.04 -27.88 14.54
C LYS A 44 10.64 -26.63 13.90
N ASP A 45 11.94 -26.39 14.12
CA ASP A 45 12.63 -25.21 13.58
C ASP A 45 12.69 -25.20 12.05
N LEU A 46 12.75 -26.37 11.40
CA LEU A 46 12.65 -26.50 9.95
C LEU A 46 11.26 -26.09 9.43
N PHE A 47 10.22 -26.46 10.18
CA PHE A 47 8.87 -26.06 9.85
C PHE A 47 8.67 -24.55 10.00
N PHE A 48 9.15 -23.97 11.10
CA PHE A 48 9.04 -22.52 11.31
C PHE A 48 9.88 -21.73 10.32
N SER A 49 11.03 -22.24 9.87
CA SER A 49 11.81 -21.66 8.78
C SER A 49 11.00 -21.63 7.46
N ASP A 50 10.36 -22.76 7.13
CA ASP A 50 9.50 -22.83 5.94
C ASP A 50 8.24 -21.95 6.08
N LEU A 51 7.70 -21.80 7.29
CA LEU A 51 6.58 -20.90 7.56
C LEU A 51 6.97 -19.44 7.38
N LEU A 52 8.13 -18.99 7.87
CA LEU A 52 8.64 -17.64 7.66
C LEU A 52 8.84 -17.34 6.17
N LYS A 53 9.40 -18.29 5.42
CA LYS A 53 9.54 -18.15 3.97
C LYS A 53 8.18 -18.08 3.26
N ALA A 54 7.20 -18.87 3.70
CA ALA A 54 5.85 -18.83 3.15
C ALA A 54 5.15 -17.52 3.46
N LEU A 55 5.29 -17.00 4.68
CA LEU A 55 4.83 -15.67 5.07
C LEU A 55 5.48 -14.59 4.20
N ALA A 56 6.78 -14.63 4.00
CA ALA A 56 7.50 -13.65 3.18
C ALA A 56 7.08 -13.66 1.70
N ARG A 57 6.79 -14.83 1.15
CA ARG A 57 6.32 -14.99 -0.25
C ARG A 57 4.86 -14.60 -0.45
N GLY A 58 4.02 -14.90 0.53
CA GLY A 58 2.61 -14.54 0.55
C GLY A 58 2.34 -13.14 1.11
N ALA A 59 3.39 -12.45 1.45
CA ALA A 59 3.38 -11.28 2.32
C ALA A 59 2.86 -10.00 1.68
N SER A 60 2.75 -9.91 0.38
CA SER A 60 1.91 -8.89 -0.23
C SER A 60 0.50 -9.49 -0.31
N PRO A 61 -0.36 -9.26 0.69
CA PRO A 61 -1.76 -9.61 0.56
C PRO A 61 -2.20 -9.04 -0.77
N ALA A 62 -2.94 -9.80 -1.55
CA ALA A 62 -3.24 -9.47 -2.93
C ALA A 62 -3.82 -8.05 -3.04
N ILE A 63 -2.93 -7.06 -3.11
CA ILE A 63 -3.17 -5.87 -3.92
C ILE A 63 -3.17 -6.36 -5.38
N GLY A 64 -3.42 -7.61 -5.53
CA GLY A 64 -3.37 -8.42 -6.73
C GLY A 64 -4.58 -8.35 -7.63
N GLY A 65 -5.50 -7.58 -7.32
CA GLY A 65 -6.46 -6.95 -8.19
C GLY A 65 -6.62 -5.60 -7.56
N GLY A 66 -6.09 -4.56 -8.15
CA GLY A 66 -6.24 -3.23 -7.60
C GLY A 66 -7.63 -3.12 -7.02
N ASN A 67 -7.74 -2.78 -5.73
CA ASN A 67 -9.03 -2.75 -5.05
C ASN A 67 -10.00 -2.03 -6.00
N ALA A 68 -10.90 -2.77 -6.63
CA ALA A 68 -11.80 -2.22 -7.66
C ALA A 68 -12.54 -1.02 -7.10
N ASP A 69 -12.82 -1.03 -5.79
CA ASP A 69 -13.44 0.07 -5.08
C ASP A 69 -12.50 1.29 -5.00
N ALA A 70 -11.19 1.10 -4.85
CA ALA A 70 -10.22 2.21 -4.83
C ALA A 70 -10.07 2.84 -6.23
N VAL A 71 -10.04 2.02 -7.28
CA VAL A 71 -10.02 2.49 -8.68
C VAL A 71 -11.30 3.28 -8.97
N GLU A 72 -12.45 2.74 -8.59
CA GLU A 72 -13.74 3.40 -8.78
C GLU A 72 -13.84 4.71 -8.00
N ASN A 73 -13.36 4.72 -6.75
CA ASN A 73 -13.34 5.95 -5.94
C ASN A 73 -12.48 7.04 -6.58
N VAL A 74 -11.27 6.71 -7.04
CA VAL A 74 -10.40 7.68 -7.76
C VAL A 74 -11.08 8.18 -9.03
N ARG A 75 -11.68 7.28 -9.81
CA ARG A 75 -12.44 7.61 -11.01
C ARG A 75 -13.56 8.61 -10.70
N GLN A 76 -14.35 8.34 -9.68
CA GLN A 76 -15.47 9.20 -9.29
C GLN A 76 -15.00 10.58 -8.81
N ILE A 77 -13.96 10.65 -7.98
CA ILE A 77 -13.37 11.92 -7.55
C ILE A 77 -12.97 12.77 -8.76
N MET A 78 -12.34 12.17 -9.75
CA MET A 78 -11.88 12.89 -10.94
C MET A 78 -13.06 13.35 -11.81
N LEU A 79 -14.10 12.53 -11.96
CA LEU A 79 -15.32 12.89 -12.68
C LEU A 79 -16.08 14.04 -12.00
N ASP A 80 -16.16 14.05 -10.69
CA ASP A 80 -16.85 15.07 -9.91
C ASP A 80 -16.12 16.44 -9.94
N HIS A 81 -14.82 16.44 -10.29
CA HIS A 81 -13.97 17.64 -10.25
C HIS A 81 -13.31 17.94 -11.61
N LEU A 82 -13.95 17.58 -12.73
CA LEU A 82 -13.40 17.84 -14.06
C LEU A 82 -13.15 19.33 -14.37
N ASP A 83 -13.91 20.21 -13.75
CA ASP A 83 -13.72 21.67 -13.85
C ASP A 83 -12.41 22.13 -13.19
N TRP A 84 -11.87 21.38 -12.23
CA TRP A 84 -10.57 21.67 -11.62
C TRP A 84 -9.38 21.43 -12.56
N LEU A 85 -9.61 20.79 -13.70
CA LEU A 85 -8.57 20.62 -14.72
C LEU A 85 -8.20 21.92 -15.44
N ARG A 86 -9.03 22.99 -15.35
CA ARG A 86 -8.87 24.22 -16.12
C ARG A 86 -7.65 25.04 -15.75
N THR A 87 -7.25 25.06 -14.49
CA THR A 87 -6.10 25.87 -14.06
C THR A 87 -5.00 25.03 -13.41
N PRO A 88 -3.74 25.47 -13.47
CA PRO A 88 -2.63 24.78 -12.82
C PRO A 88 -2.86 24.50 -11.33
N ASP A 89 -3.37 25.50 -10.61
CA ASP A 89 -3.58 25.41 -9.15
C ASP A 89 -4.68 24.40 -8.81
N THR A 90 -5.81 24.44 -9.52
CA THR A 90 -6.91 23.52 -9.28
C THR A 90 -6.56 22.08 -9.73
N ARG A 91 -5.71 21.87 -10.74
CA ARG A 91 -5.16 20.55 -11.05
C ARG A 91 -4.31 19.98 -9.92
N ARG A 92 -3.49 20.83 -9.28
CA ARG A 92 -2.76 20.41 -8.07
C ARG A 92 -3.70 20.06 -6.93
N ALA A 93 -4.76 20.85 -6.75
CA ALA A 93 -5.80 20.58 -5.77
C ALA A 93 -6.51 19.24 -6.05
N LEU A 94 -6.80 18.92 -7.31
CA LEU A 94 -7.38 17.62 -7.70
C LEU A 94 -6.46 16.46 -7.35
N ALA A 95 -5.15 16.57 -7.64
CA ALA A 95 -4.19 15.56 -7.22
C ALA A 95 -4.18 15.35 -5.70
N ALA A 96 -4.20 16.45 -4.95
CA ALA A 96 -4.23 16.41 -3.49
C ALA A 96 -5.53 15.77 -2.95
N GLU A 97 -6.67 16.01 -3.61
CA GLU A 97 -7.96 15.41 -3.26
C GLU A 97 -7.98 13.89 -3.51
N VAL A 98 -7.47 13.45 -4.65
CA VAL A 98 -7.29 12.03 -4.95
C VAL A 98 -6.40 11.35 -3.89
N LEU A 99 -5.28 12.00 -3.53
CA LEU A 99 -4.38 11.50 -2.49
C LEU A 99 -5.03 11.49 -1.10
N ARG A 100 -5.81 12.53 -0.77
CA ARG A 100 -6.53 12.61 0.51
C ARG A 100 -7.45 11.43 0.73
N GLN A 101 -8.28 11.14 -0.25
CA GLN A 101 -9.24 10.06 -0.15
C GLN A 101 -8.57 8.68 -0.32
N GLY A 102 -7.63 8.56 -1.27
CA GLY A 102 -6.87 7.34 -1.50
C GLY A 102 -6.06 6.90 -0.27
N ALA A 103 -5.32 7.82 0.33
CA ALA A 103 -4.52 7.54 1.54
C ALA A 103 -5.37 7.12 2.74
N ARG A 104 -6.55 7.76 2.90
CA ARG A 104 -7.50 7.37 3.95
C ARG A 104 -7.97 5.93 3.75
N SER A 105 -8.44 5.60 2.55
CA SER A 105 -8.94 4.27 2.21
C SER A 105 -7.85 3.20 2.35
N GLU A 106 -6.64 3.49 1.87
CA GLU A 106 -5.50 2.58 1.96
C GLU A 106 -5.08 2.33 3.41
N PHE A 107 -4.97 3.41 4.22
CA PHE A 107 -4.65 3.29 5.63
C PHE A 107 -5.70 2.44 6.38
N GLU A 108 -6.99 2.70 6.16
CA GLU A 108 -8.07 1.92 6.78
C GLU A 108 -8.00 0.44 6.40
N THR A 109 -7.72 0.14 5.13
CA THR A 109 -7.56 -1.22 4.63
C THR A 109 -6.40 -1.93 5.32
N PHE A 110 -5.23 -1.30 5.38
CA PHE A 110 -4.04 -1.90 6.00
C PHE A 110 -4.19 -2.04 7.51
N HIS A 111 -4.77 -1.03 8.16
CA HIS A 111 -4.97 -1.04 9.61
C HIS A 111 -5.96 -2.12 10.07
N ARG A 112 -6.99 -2.43 9.28
CA ARG A 112 -8.00 -3.46 9.60
C ARG A 112 -7.57 -4.86 9.18
N SER A 113 -6.70 -5.02 8.19
CA SER A 113 -6.30 -6.32 7.66
C SER A 113 -5.29 -7.03 8.59
N ALA A 114 -5.62 -8.26 8.98
CA ALA A 114 -4.73 -9.12 9.75
C ALA A 114 -3.50 -9.52 8.91
N GLU A 115 -3.68 -9.77 7.61
CA GLU A 115 -2.60 -10.12 6.69
C GLU A 115 -1.58 -8.97 6.57
N TRP A 116 -2.05 -7.72 6.44
CA TRP A 116 -1.16 -6.56 6.40
C TRP A 116 -0.39 -6.36 7.70
N ARG A 117 -1.05 -6.51 8.85
CA ARG A 117 -0.36 -6.44 10.15
C ARG A 117 0.69 -7.53 10.30
N THR A 118 0.36 -8.76 9.86
CA THR A 118 1.31 -9.89 9.83
C THR A 118 2.52 -9.57 8.95
N TYR A 119 2.29 -8.99 7.78
CA TYR A 119 3.35 -8.57 6.86
C TYR A 119 4.28 -7.53 7.49
N PHE A 120 3.74 -6.48 8.10
CA PHE A 120 4.56 -5.45 8.75
C PHE A 120 5.33 -6.00 9.96
N ALA A 121 4.70 -6.88 10.75
CA ALA A 121 5.37 -7.57 11.84
C ALA A 121 6.52 -8.47 11.34
N LEU A 122 6.33 -9.14 10.20
CA LEU A 122 7.38 -9.94 9.58
C LEU A 122 8.58 -9.10 9.15
N GLN A 123 8.35 -7.93 8.56
CA GLN A 123 9.43 -6.99 8.21
C GLN A 123 10.23 -6.56 9.45
N ALA A 124 9.57 -6.29 10.57
CA ALA A 124 10.24 -5.97 11.83
C ALA A 124 11.01 -7.18 12.40
N THR A 125 10.41 -8.36 12.35
CA THR A 125 11.03 -9.61 12.82
C THR A 125 12.26 -9.99 11.99
N PHE A 126 12.23 -9.73 10.67
CA PHE A 126 13.34 -9.98 9.77
C PHE A 126 14.62 -9.26 10.21
N LEU A 127 14.53 -8.06 10.79
CA LEU A 127 15.69 -7.32 11.30
C LEU A 127 16.44 -8.09 12.40
N SER A 128 15.73 -8.95 13.15
CA SER A 128 16.27 -9.74 14.26
C SER A 128 16.80 -11.12 13.84
N LEU A 129 16.58 -11.55 12.59
CA LEU A 129 17.08 -12.83 12.13
C LEU A 129 18.61 -12.84 12.09
N PRO A 130 19.27 -13.88 12.64
CA PRO A 130 20.71 -14.03 12.54
C PRO A 130 21.14 -14.21 11.07
N ALA A 131 22.38 -13.84 10.76
CA ALA A 131 22.95 -14.05 9.43
C ALA A 131 22.95 -15.56 9.09
N GLY A 132 22.55 -15.90 7.86
CA GLY A 132 22.45 -17.27 7.36
C GLY A 132 21.45 -17.41 6.22
N ASP A 133 21.31 -18.65 5.74
CA ASP A 133 20.50 -18.95 4.55
C ASP A 133 19.01 -18.54 4.73
N LEU A 134 18.42 -18.78 5.91
CA LEU A 134 17.05 -18.39 6.21
C LEU A 134 16.85 -16.88 6.07
N ARG A 135 17.77 -16.08 6.64
CA ARG A 135 17.71 -14.62 6.52
C ARG A 135 17.78 -14.19 5.04
N THR A 136 18.69 -14.76 4.28
CA THR A 136 18.87 -14.45 2.86
C THR A 136 17.62 -14.79 2.04
N GLU A 137 17.02 -15.96 2.27
CA GLU A 137 15.80 -16.37 1.58
C GLU A 137 14.58 -15.48 1.92
N VAL A 138 14.43 -15.11 3.20
CA VAL A 138 13.36 -14.21 3.66
C VAL A 138 13.57 -12.80 3.08
N GLU A 139 14.81 -12.29 3.08
CA GLU A 139 15.18 -11.00 2.49
C GLU A 139 14.81 -10.91 1.01
N GLN A 140 15.19 -11.93 0.24
CA GLN A 140 14.86 -11.99 -1.19
C GLN A 140 13.36 -12.01 -1.44
N ALA A 141 12.60 -12.76 -0.63
CA ALA A 141 11.15 -12.84 -0.76
C ALA A 141 10.47 -11.50 -0.41
N LEU A 142 10.90 -10.83 0.66
CA LEU A 142 10.40 -9.51 1.04
C LEU A 142 10.75 -8.45 -0.01
N ALA A 143 12.00 -8.45 -0.50
CA ALA A 143 12.44 -7.51 -1.54
C ALA A 143 11.62 -7.66 -2.83
N ALA A 144 11.36 -8.90 -3.27
CA ALA A 144 10.52 -9.17 -4.43
C ALA A 144 9.07 -8.68 -4.23
N SER A 145 8.51 -8.90 -3.05
CA SER A 145 7.17 -8.46 -2.67
C SER A 145 7.06 -6.92 -2.66
N ASP A 146 8.03 -6.24 -2.06
CA ASP A 146 8.08 -4.78 -2.01
C ASP A 146 8.28 -4.16 -3.40
N ALA A 147 9.16 -4.72 -4.21
CA ALA A 147 9.37 -4.26 -5.58
C ALA A 147 8.10 -4.35 -6.42
N ALA A 148 7.36 -5.47 -6.31
CA ALA A 148 6.09 -5.67 -7.01
C ALA A 148 5.02 -4.66 -6.57
N LEU A 149 4.91 -4.38 -5.26
CA LEU A 149 4.00 -3.37 -4.73
C LEU A 149 4.36 -1.98 -5.24
N ASN A 150 5.62 -1.56 -5.06
CA ASN A 150 6.08 -0.23 -5.46
C ASN A 150 5.94 0.00 -6.97
N THR A 151 6.16 -1.03 -7.81
CA THR A 151 5.94 -0.93 -9.25
C THR A 151 4.49 -0.62 -9.58
N ARG A 152 3.52 -1.29 -8.94
CA ARG A 152 2.09 -1.03 -9.14
C ARG A 152 1.68 0.37 -8.67
N VAL A 153 2.13 0.77 -7.49
CA VAL A 153 1.85 2.10 -6.94
C VAL A 153 2.45 3.19 -7.80
N ALA A 154 3.69 3.01 -8.27
CA ALA A 154 4.36 3.94 -9.18
C ALA A 154 3.60 4.11 -10.51
N ALA A 155 3.12 3.00 -11.10
CA ALA A 155 2.32 3.03 -12.31
C ALA A 155 1.00 3.78 -12.10
N ALA A 156 0.33 3.58 -10.96
CA ALA A 156 -0.89 4.30 -10.62
C ALA A 156 -0.64 5.81 -10.48
N TYR A 157 0.41 6.20 -9.75
CA TYR A 157 0.79 7.62 -9.63
C TYR A 157 1.11 8.24 -10.99
N GLN A 158 1.91 7.57 -11.80
CA GLN A 158 2.26 8.05 -13.13
C GLN A 158 0.99 8.27 -13.96
N ARG A 159 0.12 7.28 -14.06
CA ARG A 159 -1.09 7.33 -14.88
C ARG A 159 -2.03 8.45 -14.46
N VAL A 160 -2.29 8.59 -13.15
CA VAL A 160 -3.16 9.67 -12.64
C VAL A 160 -2.51 11.04 -12.89
N THR A 161 -1.21 11.18 -12.59
CA THR A 161 -0.45 12.41 -12.77
C THR A 161 -0.48 12.89 -14.23
N GLU A 162 -0.22 11.99 -15.19
CA GLU A 162 -0.26 12.30 -16.63
C GLU A 162 -1.68 12.66 -17.08
N LEU A 163 -2.70 11.93 -16.60
CA LEU A 163 -4.09 12.16 -16.98
C LEU A 163 -4.58 13.56 -16.58
N ILE A 164 -4.15 14.05 -15.42
CA ILE A 164 -4.53 15.40 -14.94
C ILE A 164 -3.51 16.48 -15.31
N GLY A 165 -2.54 16.17 -16.17
CA GLY A 165 -1.56 17.12 -16.70
C GLY A 165 -0.60 17.67 -15.66
N LEU A 166 -0.15 16.82 -14.76
CA LEU A 166 1.00 17.06 -13.90
C LEU A 166 2.19 16.27 -14.43
N ARG A 167 3.39 16.65 -13.98
CA ARG A 167 4.66 15.96 -14.26
C ARG A 167 5.53 15.93 -13.02
N LEU A 168 6.56 15.11 -13.04
CA LEU A 168 7.62 15.17 -12.03
C LEU A 168 8.40 16.49 -12.18
N ARG A 169 8.81 17.07 -11.07
CA ARG A 169 9.70 18.25 -11.05
C ARG A 169 11.09 17.86 -11.53
N PRO A 170 11.58 18.43 -12.63
CA PRO A 170 12.86 18.04 -13.23
C PRO A 170 14.05 18.26 -12.30
N GLU A 171 13.98 19.29 -11.45
CA GLU A 171 15.08 19.66 -10.54
C GLU A 171 15.29 18.66 -9.39
N LEU A 172 14.35 17.75 -9.14
CA LEU A 172 14.45 16.79 -8.03
C LEU A 172 15.05 15.45 -8.47
N ASP A 173 15.28 15.24 -9.77
CA ASP A 173 15.87 14.01 -10.35
C ASP A 173 15.32 12.74 -9.70
N THR A 174 13.99 12.61 -9.68
CA THR A 174 13.26 11.53 -9.01
C THR A 174 12.39 10.74 -9.98
N SER A 175 11.94 9.58 -9.56
CA SER A 175 11.03 8.72 -10.32
C SER A 175 9.73 8.48 -9.56
N PHE A 176 8.68 8.03 -10.27
CA PHE A 176 7.44 7.57 -9.60
C PHE A 176 7.68 6.39 -8.67
N HIS A 177 8.73 5.59 -8.90
CA HIS A 177 9.12 4.49 -8.00
C HIS A 177 9.66 5.02 -6.66
N ASP A 178 10.46 6.07 -6.68
CA ASP A 178 10.96 6.72 -5.45
C ASP A 178 9.81 7.31 -4.65
N ILE A 179 8.88 7.99 -5.32
CA ILE A 179 7.67 8.55 -4.69
C ILE A 179 6.81 7.43 -4.09
N ALA A 180 6.60 6.33 -4.81
CA ALA A 180 5.85 5.18 -4.32
C ALA A 180 6.50 4.58 -3.07
N THR A 181 7.83 4.46 -3.05
CA THR A 181 8.58 3.97 -1.90
C THR A 181 8.38 4.86 -0.68
N LEU A 182 8.50 6.19 -0.83
CA LEU A 182 8.31 7.14 0.26
C LEU A 182 6.85 7.17 0.77
N ALA A 183 5.88 7.21 -0.12
CA ALA A 183 4.46 7.22 0.22
C ALA A 183 4.05 5.92 0.96
N THR A 184 4.51 4.78 0.45
CA THR A 184 4.25 3.48 1.07
C THR A 184 4.90 3.38 2.46
N ALA A 185 6.12 3.92 2.63
CA ALA A 185 6.79 3.94 3.93
C ALA A 185 6.00 4.74 4.97
N ILE A 186 5.39 5.87 4.59
CA ILE A 186 4.54 6.68 5.48
C ILE A 186 3.33 5.86 5.93
N ILE A 187 2.56 5.28 5.00
CA ILE A 187 1.36 4.53 5.35
C ILE A 187 1.70 3.34 6.25
N ARG A 188 2.74 2.57 5.92
CA ARG A 188 3.20 1.43 6.74
C ARG A 188 3.63 1.87 8.14
N GLY A 189 4.40 2.95 8.24
CA GLY A 189 4.83 3.50 9.52
C GLY A 189 3.65 3.91 10.39
N LEU A 190 2.67 4.61 9.83
CA LEU A 190 1.46 5.03 10.55
C LEU A 190 0.60 3.84 10.97
N VAL A 191 0.45 2.80 10.14
CA VAL A 191 -0.28 1.57 10.51
C VAL A 191 0.38 0.86 11.70
N VAL A 192 1.71 0.77 11.69
CA VAL A 192 2.47 0.14 12.81
C VAL A 192 2.36 0.98 14.09
N MET A 193 2.33 2.30 13.96
CA MET A 193 2.25 3.21 15.13
C MET A 193 0.85 3.36 15.70
N ALA A 194 -0.19 3.18 14.89
CA ALA A 194 -1.59 3.45 15.27
C ALA A 194 -2.06 2.74 16.55
N PRO A 195 -1.70 1.47 16.83
CA PRO A 195 -2.11 0.80 18.07
C PRO A 195 -1.59 1.47 19.34
N ALA A 196 -0.41 2.11 19.29
CA ALA A 196 0.19 2.83 20.41
C ALA A 196 -0.16 4.33 20.42
N ASN A 197 -0.68 4.85 19.30
CA ASN A 197 -1.06 6.24 19.15
C ASN A 197 -2.42 6.38 18.45
N PRO A 198 -3.52 6.31 19.21
CA PRO A 198 -4.88 6.36 18.65
C PRO A 198 -5.19 7.63 17.85
N ASP A 199 -4.50 8.73 18.09
CA ASP A 199 -4.68 9.98 17.34
C ASP A 199 -4.42 9.81 15.85
N ILE A 200 -3.61 8.86 15.45
CA ILE A 200 -3.38 8.55 14.03
C ILE A 200 -4.68 8.18 13.32
N THR A 201 -5.58 7.49 14.01
CA THR A 201 -6.86 7.02 13.46
C THR A 201 -8.01 8.00 13.68
N THR A 202 -7.94 8.87 14.69
CA THR A 202 -9.08 9.67 15.14
C THR A 202 -8.94 11.16 14.85
N ARG A 203 -7.69 11.67 14.79
CA ARG A 203 -7.45 13.10 14.59
C ARG A 203 -7.63 13.49 13.13
N HIS A 204 -8.50 14.47 12.90
CA HIS A 204 -8.68 15.14 11.63
C HIS A 204 -8.42 16.64 11.78
N VAL A 205 -7.91 17.25 10.72
CA VAL A 205 -7.69 18.70 10.64
C VAL A 205 -8.53 19.22 9.49
N HIS A 206 -9.45 20.14 9.78
CA HIS A 206 -10.20 20.85 8.75
C HIS A 206 -9.33 21.97 8.19
N ALA A 207 -8.81 21.81 6.99
CA ALA A 207 -7.84 22.72 6.39
C ALA A 207 -7.85 22.65 4.85
N ASN A 208 -7.14 23.59 4.24
CA ASN A 208 -6.91 23.66 2.80
C ASN A 208 -5.40 23.78 2.51
N PRO A 209 -4.61 22.72 2.70
CA PRO A 209 -3.15 22.78 2.56
C PRO A 209 -2.65 22.85 1.12
N PHE A 210 -3.51 22.54 0.13
CA PHE A 210 -3.13 22.46 -1.29
C PHE A 210 -3.97 23.35 -2.20
N ALA A 211 -4.51 24.43 -1.64
CA ALA A 211 -5.24 25.49 -2.36
C ALA A 211 -6.44 24.97 -3.19
N ALA A 212 -7.15 23.97 -2.68
CA ALA A 212 -8.46 23.57 -3.23
C ALA A 212 -9.47 24.73 -3.08
N PRO A 213 -10.57 24.75 -3.87
CA PRO A 213 -11.61 25.77 -3.70
C PRO A 213 -12.17 25.82 -2.28
N ASP A 214 -12.33 24.66 -1.65
CA ASP A 214 -12.88 24.53 -0.29
C ASP A 214 -11.92 23.78 0.65
N ALA A 215 -12.07 24.04 1.96
CA ALA A 215 -11.37 23.28 2.98
C ALA A 215 -12.03 21.90 3.14
N ALA A 216 -11.22 20.91 3.53
CA ALA A 216 -11.66 19.53 3.74
C ALA A 216 -11.03 18.93 5.01
N ASP A 217 -11.59 17.81 5.47
CA ASP A 217 -11.05 17.09 6.61
C ASP A 217 -9.88 16.19 6.18
N TRP A 218 -8.73 16.42 6.80
CA TRP A 218 -7.49 15.70 6.55
C TRP A 218 -7.12 14.81 7.72
N SER A 219 -7.00 13.51 7.49
CA SER A 219 -6.38 12.60 8.43
C SER A 219 -4.84 12.70 8.37
N GLN A 220 -4.14 12.23 9.41
CA GLN A 220 -2.67 12.20 9.38
C GLN A 220 -2.10 11.38 8.20
N PRO A 221 -2.63 10.18 7.87
CA PRO A 221 -2.20 9.45 6.65
C PRO A 221 -2.38 10.27 5.38
N ALA A 222 -3.52 10.95 5.23
CA ALA A 222 -3.81 11.78 4.07
C ALA A 222 -2.83 12.95 3.93
N LEU A 223 -2.58 13.67 5.03
CA LEU A 223 -1.61 14.78 5.03
C LEU A 223 -0.20 14.30 4.72
N GLY A 224 0.24 13.20 5.35
CA GLY A 224 1.58 12.66 5.16
C GLY A 224 1.82 12.22 3.72
N MET A 225 0.89 11.45 3.13
CA MET A 225 1.01 11.00 1.75
C MET A 225 0.94 12.15 0.76
N ALA A 226 -0.03 13.07 0.91
CA ALA A 226 -0.16 14.21 0.03
C ALA A 226 1.08 15.13 0.12
N ALA A 227 1.61 15.39 1.31
CA ALA A 227 2.81 16.20 1.49
C ALA A 227 4.01 15.62 0.73
N VAL A 228 4.19 14.31 0.76
CA VAL A 228 5.27 13.66 0.01
C VAL A 228 5.02 13.78 -1.49
N VAL A 229 3.91 13.26 -2.00
CA VAL A 229 3.67 13.21 -3.46
C VAL A 229 3.65 14.61 -4.07
N MET A 230 2.95 15.57 -3.45
CA MET A 230 2.82 16.93 -3.95
C MET A 230 4.12 17.74 -3.94
N THR A 231 5.12 17.29 -3.19
CA THR A 231 6.47 17.88 -3.24
C THR A 231 7.16 17.59 -4.57
N PHE A 232 6.90 16.43 -5.17
CA PHE A 232 7.60 15.95 -6.37
C PHE A 232 6.89 16.26 -7.68
N VAL A 233 5.63 16.71 -7.64
CA VAL A 233 4.84 16.96 -8.85
C VAL A 233 4.52 18.44 -9.04
N GLU A 234 4.42 18.86 -10.30
CA GLU A 234 4.03 20.20 -10.71
C GLU A 234 3.12 20.15 -11.95
N PRO A 235 2.33 21.20 -12.22
CA PRO A 235 1.61 21.31 -13.49
C PRO A 235 2.57 21.28 -14.68
N ASP A 236 2.26 20.43 -15.67
CA ASP A 236 3.04 20.38 -16.90
C ASP A 236 2.73 21.61 -17.76
N PRO A 237 3.71 22.53 -18.00
CA PRO A 237 3.51 23.72 -18.84
C PRO A 237 3.35 23.40 -20.31
N ALA A 238 3.73 22.21 -20.77
CA ALA A 238 3.56 21.79 -22.16
C ALA A 238 2.13 21.35 -22.49
N VAL A 239 1.29 21.16 -21.47
CA VAL A 239 -0.08 20.67 -21.63
C VAL A 239 -1.07 21.82 -21.62
N THR A 240 -1.71 22.05 -22.78
CA THR A 240 -2.82 23.02 -22.90
C THR A 240 -4.13 22.37 -22.45
N TRP A 241 -4.92 23.11 -21.68
CA TRP A 241 -6.22 22.67 -21.17
C TRP A 241 -7.33 23.50 -21.75
N ASP A 242 -8.17 22.86 -22.56
CA ASP A 242 -9.37 23.37 -23.18
C ASP A 242 -10.55 22.38 -22.95
N ASP A 243 -11.72 22.73 -23.47
CA ASP A 243 -12.90 21.90 -23.30
C ASP A 243 -12.78 20.54 -24.00
N ASP A 244 -12.08 20.46 -25.13
CA ASP A 244 -11.86 19.22 -25.88
C ASP A 244 -11.00 18.25 -25.07
N ARG A 245 -9.93 18.76 -24.43
CA ARG A 245 -9.09 17.93 -23.56
C ARG A 245 -9.82 17.47 -22.32
N ILE A 246 -10.63 18.32 -21.70
CA ILE A 246 -11.45 17.92 -20.53
C ILE A 246 -12.46 16.84 -20.95
N ALA A 247 -13.08 16.97 -22.13
CA ALA A 247 -13.97 15.96 -22.67
C ALA A 247 -13.23 14.61 -22.93
N ALA A 248 -11.99 14.67 -23.43
CA ALA A 248 -11.16 13.49 -23.65
C ALA A 248 -10.79 12.79 -22.31
N VAL A 249 -10.48 13.55 -21.25
CA VAL A 249 -10.26 12.99 -19.91
C VAL A 249 -11.54 12.32 -19.38
N ARG A 250 -12.69 12.98 -19.51
CA ARG A 250 -13.99 12.40 -19.17
C ARG A 250 -14.21 11.07 -19.89
N ALA A 251 -14.05 11.04 -21.21
CA ALA A 251 -14.24 9.83 -22.02
C ALA A 251 -13.28 8.69 -21.58
N THR A 252 -12.05 9.05 -21.22
CA THR A 252 -11.07 8.09 -20.70
C THR A 252 -11.53 7.49 -19.38
N LEU A 253 -12.01 8.31 -18.44
CA LEU A 253 -12.50 7.87 -17.13
C LEU A 253 -13.80 7.04 -17.24
N GLU A 254 -14.68 7.35 -18.17
CA GLU A 254 -15.92 6.63 -18.42
C GLU A 254 -15.72 5.31 -19.19
N SER A 255 -14.52 5.07 -19.72
CA SER A 255 -14.20 3.81 -20.40
C SER A 255 -14.27 2.61 -19.46
N PRO A 256 -14.95 1.51 -19.84
CA PRO A 256 -14.97 0.28 -19.05
C PRO A 256 -13.59 -0.37 -18.86
N THR A 257 -12.62 0.01 -19.69
CA THR A 257 -11.24 -0.50 -19.64
C THR A 257 -10.30 0.38 -18.83
N TRP A 258 -10.81 1.48 -18.24
CA TRP A 258 -9.97 2.35 -17.43
C TRP A 258 -9.50 1.64 -16.16
N THR A 259 -8.20 1.69 -15.92
CA THR A 259 -7.54 1.18 -14.71
C THR A 259 -6.46 2.16 -14.28
N MET A 260 -5.99 2.07 -13.04
CA MET A 260 -4.84 2.85 -12.56
C MET A 260 -3.48 2.19 -12.87
N THR A 261 -3.48 0.96 -13.35
CA THR A 261 -2.26 0.18 -13.65
C THR A 261 -2.27 -0.34 -15.07
#